data_5cb28eabaa8ffab44bf60796e5c9f195
#
_entry.id   5cb28eabaa8ffab44bf60796e5c9f195
#
_cell.length_a   1.000
_cell.length_b   1.000
_cell.length_c   1.000
_cell.angle_alpha   90.00
_cell.angle_beta   90.00
_cell.angle_gamma   90.00
#
_symmetry.space_group_name_H-M   'P 1'
#
loop_
_entity.id
_entity.type
_entity.pdbx_description
1 polymer ?
#
loop_
_entity_poly.entity_id
_entity_poly.type
_entity_poly.pdbx_seq_one_letter_code
_entity_poly.pdbx_strand_id
1 'polypeptide(L)'
;MKNERLYDFHTHVSELNTIEKYYESNIVPVINCQDKNEYCKLNEYFREMKKNISFRDEKFYFSIGVHPNDSLKYENKVEQVYEKILSETPIIGEIGMDGCWCDVSFDVQEDVFRKSLDLAREHSKAVILHTKFMEEKIYNIIKEYDLDFIVHWYSCDKYIDEFIDKGCYFTIGPAVLTDENVRMLVKKAPMEKLILETDGLEALEWLFKKKYKADDLRAVLETVCEEISLLKNIDIEVTYEALQKNSEKLLKIA
;
A
#
# COMPACT_ATOMS: atom_id res chain seq x y z
N MET A 1 -13.60 7.18 -19.56
CA MET A 1 -12.33 6.76 -18.97
C MET A 1 -11.47 7.91 -18.42
N LYS A 2 -11.37 9.08 -19.00
CA LYS A 2 -10.53 10.19 -18.47
C LYS A 2 -10.98 10.86 -17.16
N ASN A 3 -12.09 10.47 -16.55
CA ASN A 3 -12.69 11.15 -15.38
C ASN A 3 -12.85 10.27 -14.14
N GLU A 4 -12.47 9.00 -14.19
CA GLU A 4 -12.59 8.08 -13.05
C GLU A 4 -11.51 8.41 -12.01
N ARG A 5 -11.88 8.42 -10.73
CA ARG A 5 -10.96 8.63 -9.63
C ARG A 5 -10.22 7.33 -9.34
N LEU A 6 -8.89 7.36 -9.45
CA LEU A 6 -8.03 6.22 -9.11
C LEU A 6 -7.46 6.38 -7.70
N TYR A 7 -7.12 5.26 -7.09
CA TYR A 7 -6.42 5.22 -5.81
C TYR A 7 -5.09 4.49 -6.01
N ASP A 8 -3.99 5.17 -5.71
CA ASP A 8 -2.68 4.54 -5.57
C ASP A 8 -2.50 4.18 -4.10
N PHE A 9 -2.86 2.94 -3.74
CA PHE A 9 -3.08 2.55 -2.36
C PHE A 9 -1.79 2.29 -1.57
N HIS A 10 -0.65 2.24 -2.26
CA HIS A 10 0.67 2.20 -1.65
C HIS A 10 1.68 2.88 -2.56
N THR A 11 2.22 3.98 -2.08
CA THR A 11 3.22 4.76 -2.84
C THR A 11 4.19 5.48 -1.92
N HIS A 12 5.43 5.65 -2.39
CA HIS A 12 6.44 6.49 -1.78
C HIS A 12 6.64 7.76 -2.61
N VAL A 13 6.87 8.89 -1.93
CA VAL A 13 7.02 10.19 -2.58
C VAL A 13 8.34 10.83 -2.16
N SER A 14 9.33 10.82 -3.04
CA SER A 14 10.64 11.45 -2.81
C SER A 14 10.60 12.98 -2.99
N GLU A 15 9.76 13.49 -3.90
CA GLU A 15 9.60 14.91 -4.20
C GLU A 15 8.18 15.38 -3.88
N LEU A 16 8.05 16.41 -3.02
CA LEU A 16 6.75 16.90 -2.54
C LEU A 16 5.81 17.38 -3.67
N ASN A 17 6.35 17.99 -4.73
CA ASN A 17 5.57 18.45 -5.88
C ASN A 17 4.91 17.30 -6.66
N THR A 18 5.39 16.07 -6.52
CA THR A 18 4.73 14.87 -7.07
C THR A 18 3.31 14.72 -6.53
N ILE A 19 3.06 15.17 -5.30
CA ILE A 19 1.75 15.05 -4.65
C ILE A 19 0.69 15.85 -5.40
N GLU A 20 1.00 17.08 -5.81
CA GLU A 20 0.06 17.90 -6.60
C GLU A 20 -0.30 17.19 -7.90
N LYS A 21 0.68 16.54 -8.55
CA LYS A 21 0.48 15.80 -9.79
C LYS A 21 -0.46 14.61 -9.65
N TYR A 22 -0.45 13.93 -8.50
CA TYR A 22 -1.42 12.88 -8.20
C TYR A 22 -2.85 13.45 -8.30
N TYR A 23 -3.14 14.54 -7.60
CA TYR A 23 -4.49 15.13 -7.58
C TYR A 23 -4.87 15.79 -8.91
N GLU A 24 -3.95 16.47 -9.58
CA GLU A 24 -4.15 17.02 -10.92
C GLU A 24 -4.53 15.92 -11.94
N SER A 25 -4.01 14.71 -11.73
CA SER A 25 -4.30 13.52 -12.54
C SER A 25 -5.51 12.72 -12.03
N ASN A 26 -6.28 13.26 -11.08
CA ASN A 26 -7.41 12.58 -10.43
C ASN A 26 -7.03 11.22 -9.79
N ILE A 27 -5.87 11.16 -9.15
CA ILE A 27 -5.39 10.03 -8.37
C ILE A 27 -5.34 10.43 -6.91
N VAL A 28 -5.81 9.57 -6.02
CA VAL A 28 -5.68 9.72 -4.57
C VAL A 28 -4.57 8.79 -4.08
N PRO A 29 -3.42 9.33 -3.66
CA PRO A 29 -2.37 8.51 -3.10
C PRO A 29 -2.63 8.16 -1.64
N VAL A 30 -2.28 6.94 -1.23
CA VAL A 30 -2.02 6.57 0.17
C VAL A 30 -0.50 6.53 0.31
N ILE A 31 0.05 7.59 0.88
CA ILE A 31 1.50 7.76 0.96
C ILE A 31 2.05 7.00 2.16
N ASN A 32 2.93 6.04 1.90
CA ASN A 32 3.61 5.31 2.95
C ASN A 32 4.79 6.14 3.47
N CYS A 33 4.71 6.53 4.75
CA CYS A 33 5.74 7.30 5.42
C CYS A 33 6.75 6.36 6.07
N GLN A 34 8.04 6.55 5.78
CA GLN A 34 9.12 5.76 6.35
C GLN A 34 9.33 6.04 7.85
N ASP A 35 9.08 7.28 8.28
CA ASP A 35 9.17 7.66 9.69
C ASP A 35 8.28 8.87 10.02
N LYS A 36 8.27 9.21 11.32
CA LYS A 36 7.50 10.34 11.85
C LYS A 36 7.93 11.70 11.28
N ASN A 37 9.19 11.87 10.92
CA ASN A 37 9.68 13.15 10.38
C ASN A 37 9.14 13.37 8.97
N GLU A 38 9.14 12.32 8.16
CA GLU A 38 8.54 12.35 6.83
C GLU A 38 7.04 12.63 6.92
N TYR A 39 6.32 11.92 7.80
CA TYR A 39 4.91 12.21 8.05
C TYR A 39 4.66 13.68 8.42
N CYS A 40 5.43 14.24 9.36
CA CYS A 40 5.28 15.64 9.76
C CYS A 40 5.52 16.60 8.59
N LYS A 41 6.55 16.35 7.77
CA LYS A 41 6.90 17.16 6.59
C LYS A 41 5.79 17.11 5.55
N LEU A 42 5.25 15.91 5.26
CA LEU A 42 4.16 15.73 4.33
C LEU A 42 2.87 16.40 4.83
N ASN A 43 2.53 16.24 6.09
CA ASN A 43 1.34 16.84 6.69
C ASN A 43 1.40 18.38 6.67
N GLU A 44 2.58 18.97 6.89
CA GLU A 44 2.77 20.41 6.73
C GLU A 44 2.60 20.84 5.27
N TYR A 45 3.17 20.11 4.33
CA TYR A 45 3.00 20.37 2.90
C TYR A 45 1.52 20.35 2.48
N PHE A 46 0.76 19.36 2.94
CA PHE A 46 -0.68 19.29 2.64
C PHE A 46 -1.47 20.46 3.22
N ARG A 47 -1.12 20.93 4.41
CA ARG A 47 -1.76 22.13 4.98
C ARG A 47 -1.53 23.36 4.09
N GLU A 48 -0.35 23.48 3.50
CA GLU A 48 -0.07 24.55 2.55
C GLU A 48 -0.84 24.35 1.23
N MET A 49 -0.85 23.12 0.66
CA MET A 49 -1.62 22.81 -0.55
C MET A 49 -3.11 23.18 -0.41
N LYS A 50 -3.73 22.92 0.74
CA LYS A 50 -5.15 23.23 1.00
C LYS A 50 -5.48 24.74 0.99
N LYS A 51 -4.48 25.61 1.03
CA LYS A 51 -4.69 27.05 0.82
C LYS A 51 -5.03 27.36 -0.63
N ASN A 52 -4.63 26.51 -1.58
CA ASN A 52 -5.06 26.58 -2.97
C ASN A 52 -6.48 26.01 -3.10
N ILE A 53 -7.36 26.76 -3.76
CA ILE A 53 -8.77 26.39 -3.93
C ILE A 53 -8.94 25.04 -4.65
N SER A 54 -8.01 24.70 -5.55
CA SER A 54 -8.04 23.44 -6.31
C SER A 54 -7.85 22.18 -5.44
N PHE A 55 -7.22 22.32 -4.28
CA PHE A 55 -6.91 21.19 -3.40
C PHE A 55 -7.64 21.29 -2.04
N ARG A 56 -8.48 22.31 -1.84
CA ARG A 56 -9.13 22.60 -0.54
C ARG A 56 -9.91 21.44 0.02
N ASP A 57 -10.64 20.74 -0.83
CA ASP A 57 -11.57 19.67 -0.46
C ASP A 57 -10.94 18.27 -0.59
N GLU A 58 -9.68 18.20 -1.06
CA GLU A 58 -8.99 16.92 -1.20
C GLU A 58 -8.66 16.31 0.16
N LYS A 59 -8.82 14.99 0.26
CA LYS A 59 -8.44 14.21 1.44
C LYS A 59 -7.05 13.61 1.21
N PHE A 60 -6.25 13.60 2.25
CA PHE A 60 -4.90 13.07 2.24
C PHE A 60 -4.84 11.84 3.11
N TYR A 61 -4.25 10.78 2.58
CA TYR A 61 -4.15 9.51 3.27
C TYR A 61 -2.69 9.12 3.41
N PHE A 62 -2.36 8.63 4.59
CA PHE A 62 -1.02 8.15 4.92
C PHE A 62 -1.12 6.76 5.52
N SER A 63 -0.08 5.97 5.31
CA SER A 63 0.26 4.88 6.19
C SER A 63 1.60 5.16 6.85
N ILE A 64 1.82 4.63 8.03
CA ILE A 64 3.10 4.63 8.71
C ILE A 64 3.26 3.34 9.47
N GLY A 65 4.47 2.77 9.40
CA GLY A 65 4.80 1.53 10.05
C GLY A 65 6.29 1.42 10.32
N VAL A 66 6.69 0.40 11.08
CA VAL A 66 8.10 0.05 11.23
C VAL A 66 8.43 -0.98 10.15
N HIS A 67 9.04 -0.50 9.06
CA HIS A 67 9.54 -1.39 8.01
C HIS A 67 10.58 -2.39 8.59
N PRO A 68 10.68 -3.62 8.08
CA PRO A 68 11.65 -4.63 8.57
C PRO A 68 13.08 -4.11 8.71
N ASN A 69 13.56 -3.28 7.79
CA ASN A 69 14.89 -2.67 7.83
C ASN A 69 15.13 -1.78 9.05
N ASP A 70 14.08 -1.17 9.60
CA ASP A 70 14.13 -0.30 10.76
C ASP A 70 13.82 -1.01 12.08
N SER A 71 13.53 -2.31 12.06
CA SER A 71 13.10 -3.07 13.24
C SER A 71 14.09 -2.97 14.39
N LEU A 72 15.39 -3.07 14.13
CA LEU A 72 16.42 -2.93 15.17
C LEU A 72 16.41 -1.52 15.82
N LYS A 73 16.13 -0.48 15.05
CA LYS A 73 16.04 0.91 15.54
C LYS A 73 14.87 1.09 16.50
N TYR A 74 13.78 0.34 16.31
CA TYR A 74 12.52 0.50 17.05
C TYR A 74 12.16 -0.67 17.97
N GLU A 75 13.01 -1.68 18.14
CA GLU A 75 12.75 -2.91 18.89
C GLU A 75 12.10 -2.69 20.27
N ASN A 76 12.55 -1.66 21.01
CA ASN A 76 12.05 -1.34 22.36
C ASN A 76 11.23 -0.04 22.43
N LYS A 77 10.76 0.47 21.30
CA LYS A 77 10.05 1.76 21.22
C LYS A 77 9.10 1.87 20.03
N VAL A 78 8.50 0.75 19.64
CA VAL A 78 7.57 0.67 18.51
C VAL A 78 6.44 1.69 18.65
N GLU A 79 5.91 1.90 19.86
CA GLU A 79 4.83 2.83 20.16
C GLU A 79 5.19 4.28 19.79
N GLN A 80 6.47 4.66 19.86
CA GLN A 80 6.91 6.03 19.55
C GLN A 80 6.73 6.40 18.08
N VAL A 81 6.70 5.40 17.18
CA VAL A 81 6.45 5.62 15.75
C VAL A 81 5.01 6.06 15.54
N TYR A 82 4.10 5.49 16.32
CA TYR A 82 2.66 5.64 16.14
C TYR A 82 2.02 6.75 16.99
N GLU A 83 2.75 7.31 17.98
CA GLU A 83 2.26 8.42 18.82
C GLU A 83 1.65 9.54 17.98
N LYS A 84 0.40 9.92 18.28
CA LYS A 84 -0.41 10.95 17.61
C LYS A 84 -0.86 10.62 16.17
N ILE A 85 -0.21 9.69 15.48
CA ILE A 85 -0.51 9.37 14.08
C ILE A 85 -1.67 8.38 13.99
N LEU A 86 -1.81 7.49 14.96
CA LEU A 86 -2.89 6.51 15.01
C LEU A 86 -4.30 7.11 14.94
N SER A 87 -4.50 8.32 15.47
CA SER A 87 -5.78 9.02 15.36
C SER A 87 -6.03 9.65 13.98
N GLU A 88 -4.98 9.84 13.19
CA GLU A 88 -5.01 10.60 11.94
C GLU A 88 -5.05 9.70 10.70
N THR A 89 -4.71 8.41 10.82
CA THR A 89 -4.75 7.46 9.72
C THR A 89 -5.63 6.25 10.02
N PRO A 90 -6.40 5.73 9.05
CA PRO A 90 -7.12 4.46 9.17
C PRO A 90 -6.21 3.23 9.00
N ILE A 91 -4.96 3.40 8.57
CA ILE A 91 -4.06 2.34 8.11
C ILE A 91 -2.71 2.44 8.82
N ILE A 92 -2.18 1.33 9.29
CA ILE A 92 -0.79 1.15 9.72
C ILE A 92 -0.03 0.40 8.61
N GLY A 93 1.18 0.79 8.35
CA GLY A 93 2.06 0.11 7.39
C GLY A 93 3.01 1.07 6.69
N GLU A 94 4.00 0.49 6.05
CA GLU A 94 4.13 -0.94 5.91
C GLU A 94 4.84 -1.57 7.11
N ILE A 95 4.38 -2.75 7.50
CA ILE A 95 4.98 -3.57 8.55
C ILE A 95 5.07 -5.03 8.08
N GLY A 96 5.94 -5.81 8.65
CA GLY A 96 6.07 -7.21 8.25
C GLY A 96 7.47 -7.77 8.46
N MET A 97 7.88 -8.65 7.55
CA MET A 97 9.21 -9.28 7.59
C MET A 97 9.79 -9.39 6.19
N ASP A 98 11.11 -9.30 6.11
CA ASP A 98 11.88 -9.38 4.87
C ASP A 98 13.06 -10.35 5.04
N GLY A 99 13.06 -11.41 4.24
CA GLY A 99 14.13 -12.40 4.18
C GLY A 99 15.08 -12.20 3.00
N CYS A 100 14.94 -11.11 2.24
CA CYS A 100 15.66 -10.87 1.00
C CYS A 100 16.61 -9.67 1.06
N TRP A 101 16.12 -8.54 1.55
CA TRP A 101 16.85 -7.25 1.48
C TRP A 101 17.14 -6.66 2.87
N CYS A 102 16.77 -7.36 3.94
CA CYS A 102 16.93 -6.90 5.32
C CYS A 102 17.98 -7.74 6.06
N ASP A 103 18.99 -7.07 6.62
CA ASP A 103 20.04 -7.72 7.42
C ASP A 103 19.67 -7.85 8.92
N VAL A 104 18.51 -7.32 9.35
CA VAL A 104 18.03 -7.46 10.73
C VAL A 104 17.59 -8.90 10.98
N SER A 105 17.94 -9.46 12.14
CA SER A 105 17.57 -10.83 12.48
C SER A 105 16.05 -11.04 12.48
N PHE A 106 15.61 -12.23 12.09
CA PHE A 106 14.18 -12.55 12.00
C PHE A 106 13.46 -12.45 13.35
N ASP A 107 14.15 -12.73 14.46
CA ASP A 107 13.56 -12.63 15.80
C ASP A 107 13.22 -11.16 16.14
N VAL A 108 14.09 -10.22 15.79
CA VAL A 108 13.85 -8.78 15.98
C VAL A 108 12.76 -8.28 15.04
N GLN A 109 12.78 -8.70 13.77
CA GLN A 109 11.72 -8.37 12.84
C GLN A 109 10.35 -8.87 13.34
N GLU A 110 10.27 -10.13 13.79
CA GLU A 110 9.03 -10.71 14.31
C GLU A 110 8.52 -10.00 15.57
N ASP A 111 9.39 -9.69 16.51
CA ASP A 111 9.02 -8.97 17.74
C ASP A 111 8.40 -7.60 17.42
N VAL A 112 9.05 -6.83 16.56
CA VAL A 112 8.56 -5.52 16.12
C VAL A 112 7.27 -5.63 15.31
N PHE A 113 7.17 -6.62 14.44
CA PHE A 113 5.96 -6.89 13.66
C PHE A 113 4.77 -7.22 14.57
N ARG A 114 4.93 -8.12 15.54
CA ARG A 114 3.86 -8.49 16.50
C ARG A 114 3.44 -7.28 17.34
N LYS A 115 4.37 -6.48 17.86
CA LYS A 115 4.06 -5.25 18.58
C LYS A 115 3.25 -4.25 17.74
N SER A 116 3.61 -4.12 16.46
CA SER A 116 2.87 -3.26 15.52
C SER A 116 1.47 -3.79 15.23
N LEU A 117 1.30 -5.12 15.12
CA LEU A 117 -0.01 -5.76 14.97
C LEU A 117 -0.90 -5.60 16.21
N ASP A 118 -0.31 -5.67 17.40
CA ASP A 118 -1.05 -5.46 18.65
C ASP A 118 -1.59 -4.03 18.74
N LEU A 119 -0.79 -3.03 18.35
CA LEU A 119 -1.24 -1.64 18.23
C LEU A 119 -2.32 -1.46 17.15
N ALA A 120 -2.16 -2.11 15.99
CA ALA A 120 -3.18 -2.09 14.95
C ALA A 120 -4.52 -2.64 15.46
N ARG A 121 -4.49 -3.75 16.20
CA ARG A 121 -5.67 -4.37 16.82
C ARG A 121 -6.31 -3.46 17.87
N GLU A 122 -5.51 -2.89 18.77
CA GLU A 122 -6.00 -1.99 19.82
C GLU A 122 -6.74 -0.78 19.24
N HIS A 123 -6.23 -0.26 18.11
CA HIS A 123 -6.80 0.93 17.48
C HIS A 123 -7.69 0.63 16.26
N SER A 124 -8.04 -0.64 15.99
CA SER A 124 -8.90 -1.08 14.88
C SER A 124 -8.44 -0.53 13.53
N LYS A 125 -7.14 -0.65 13.24
CA LYS A 125 -6.51 -0.19 11.99
C LYS A 125 -6.40 -1.32 10.98
N ALA A 126 -6.54 -1.00 9.69
CA ALA A 126 -6.08 -1.87 8.62
C ALA A 126 -4.55 -1.89 8.56
N VAL A 127 -3.98 -2.93 7.98
CA VAL A 127 -2.52 -3.16 7.99
C VAL A 127 -2.01 -3.42 6.58
N ILE A 128 -1.05 -2.61 6.11
CA ILE A 128 -0.27 -2.91 4.91
C ILE A 128 0.92 -3.80 5.30
N LEU A 129 1.01 -4.96 4.63
CA LEU A 129 1.99 -6.00 4.91
C LEU A 129 3.11 -6.01 3.87
N HIS A 130 4.35 -5.96 4.37
CA HIS A 130 5.56 -6.30 3.63
C HIS A 130 5.91 -7.77 3.85
N THR A 131 6.02 -8.59 2.76
CA THR A 131 6.05 -10.08 2.90
C THR A 131 7.22 -10.77 2.18
N LYS A 132 8.29 -10.09 1.86
CA LYS A 132 9.35 -10.62 0.98
C LYS A 132 10.09 -11.83 1.57
N PHE A 133 9.93 -13.00 0.92
CA PHE A 133 10.50 -14.30 1.31
C PHE A 133 10.14 -14.77 2.74
N MET A 134 9.12 -14.18 3.34
CA MET A 134 8.64 -14.48 4.69
C MET A 134 7.13 -14.78 4.73
N GLU A 135 6.54 -15.10 3.59
CA GLU A 135 5.10 -15.26 3.39
C GLU A 135 4.52 -16.31 4.35
N GLU A 136 5.16 -17.48 4.49
CA GLU A 136 4.73 -18.53 5.42
C GLU A 136 4.70 -18.05 6.86
N LYS A 137 5.78 -17.39 7.28
CA LYS A 137 5.91 -16.93 8.67
C LYS A 137 4.90 -15.82 8.96
N ILE A 138 4.76 -14.87 8.04
CA ILE A 138 3.79 -13.78 8.16
C ILE A 138 2.37 -14.32 8.20
N TYR A 139 2.00 -15.25 7.28
CA TYR A 139 0.69 -15.89 7.31
C TYR A 139 0.42 -16.55 8.66
N ASN A 140 1.39 -17.32 9.19
CA ASN A 140 1.25 -17.98 10.48
C ASN A 140 1.08 -17.02 11.67
N ILE A 141 1.57 -15.79 11.55
CA ILE A 141 1.37 -14.74 12.54
C ILE A 141 -0.01 -14.09 12.37
N ILE A 142 -0.32 -13.60 11.17
CA ILE A 142 -1.53 -12.80 10.95
C ILE A 142 -2.84 -13.57 11.08
N LYS A 143 -2.82 -14.90 10.94
CA LYS A 143 -4.02 -15.73 11.18
C LYS A 143 -4.56 -15.63 12.61
N GLU A 144 -3.72 -15.18 13.57
CA GLU A 144 -4.08 -14.97 14.97
C GLU A 144 -4.81 -13.64 15.21
N TYR A 145 -4.85 -12.74 14.21
CA TYR A 145 -5.41 -11.41 14.31
C TYR A 145 -6.67 -11.26 13.45
N ASP A 146 -7.68 -10.58 13.99
CA ASP A 146 -8.90 -10.20 13.27
C ASP A 146 -8.78 -8.74 12.83
N LEU A 147 -8.07 -8.53 11.71
CA LEU A 147 -7.78 -7.23 11.12
C LEU A 147 -7.96 -7.30 9.59
N ASP A 148 -8.21 -6.17 8.96
CA ASP A 148 -8.10 -6.03 7.51
C ASP A 148 -6.63 -5.95 7.12
N PHE A 149 -6.13 -6.96 6.41
CA PHE A 149 -4.78 -7.02 5.89
C PHE A 149 -4.72 -6.67 4.42
N ILE A 150 -3.73 -5.89 4.03
CA ILE A 150 -3.44 -5.48 2.66
C ILE A 150 -2.02 -5.94 2.35
N VAL A 151 -1.88 -6.93 1.49
CA VAL A 151 -0.57 -7.44 1.09
C VAL A 151 -0.09 -6.62 -0.09
N HIS A 152 0.99 -5.86 0.12
CA HIS A 152 1.55 -5.01 -0.93
C HIS A 152 2.58 -5.78 -1.76
N TRP A 153 2.63 -5.48 -3.05
CA TRP A 153 3.58 -6.02 -4.04
C TRP A 153 3.84 -7.53 -3.91
N TYR A 154 2.77 -8.32 -3.73
CA TYR A 154 2.89 -9.77 -3.59
C TYR A 154 3.35 -10.41 -4.90
N SER A 155 4.47 -11.14 -4.88
CA SER A 155 5.07 -11.80 -6.06
C SER A 155 5.54 -13.24 -5.78
N CYS A 156 5.07 -13.85 -4.69
CA CYS A 156 5.39 -15.23 -4.35
C CYS A 156 4.45 -16.21 -5.07
N ASP A 157 4.93 -17.39 -5.44
CA ASP A 157 4.14 -18.47 -6.05
C ASP A 157 3.42 -19.36 -5.02
N LYS A 158 3.70 -19.14 -3.71
CA LYS A 158 3.17 -19.91 -2.58
C LYS A 158 2.28 -19.04 -1.71
N TYR A 159 1.46 -19.68 -0.88
CA TYR A 159 0.60 -19.01 0.11
C TYR A 159 -0.47 -18.06 -0.46
N ILE A 160 -0.66 -18.00 -1.79
CA ILE A 160 -1.71 -17.16 -2.40
C ILE A 160 -3.09 -17.53 -1.87
N ASP A 161 -3.39 -18.84 -1.85
CA ASP A 161 -4.69 -19.33 -1.43
C ASP A 161 -4.93 -19.09 0.07
N GLU A 162 -3.89 -19.25 0.90
CA GLU A 162 -3.94 -18.99 2.34
C GLU A 162 -4.22 -17.51 2.65
N PHE A 163 -3.57 -16.58 1.96
CA PHE A 163 -3.84 -15.15 2.13
C PHE A 163 -5.24 -14.77 1.61
N ILE A 164 -5.71 -15.40 0.52
CA ILE A 164 -7.08 -15.21 0.01
C ILE A 164 -8.10 -15.72 1.03
N ASP A 165 -7.91 -16.94 1.57
CA ASP A 165 -8.79 -17.55 2.56
C ASP A 165 -8.83 -16.76 3.88
N LYS A 166 -7.71 -16.13 4.26
CA LYS A 166 -7.66 -15.17 5.38
C LYS A 166 -8.48 -13.91 5.10
N GLY A 167 -8.83 -13.65 3.84
CA GLY A 167 -9.60 -12.48 3.42
C GLY A 167 -8.75 -11.23 3.21
N CYS A 168 -7.45 -11.39 2.95
CA CYS A 168 -6.55 -10.28 2.67
C CYS A 168 -6.95 -9.52 1.39
N TYR A 169 -6.66 -8.23 1.37
CA TYR A 169 -6.62 -7.42 0.15
C TYR A 169 -5.22 -7.50 -0.45
N PHE A 170 -5.12 -7.24 -1.76
CA PHE A 170 -3.85 -7.24 -2.47
C PHE A 170 -3.73 -5.97 -3.30
N THR A 171 -2.65 -5.24 -3.11
CA THR A 171 -2.32 -4.18 -4.04
C THR A 171 -1.74 -4.79 -5.32
N ILE A 172 -2.26 -4.37 -6.44
CA ILE A 172 -1.78 -4.79 -7.76
C ILE A 172 -1.10 -3.62 -8.42
N GLY A 173 0.19 -3.77 -8.60
CA GLY A 173 1.04 -2.80 -9.25
C GLY A 173 1.47 -3.22 -10.66
N PRO A 174 2.35 -2.43 -11.29
CA PRO A 174 2.82 -2.63 -12.66
C PRO A 174 3.59 -3.95 -12.88
N ALA A 175 4.00 -4.64 -11.82
CA ALA A 175 4.56 -5.99 -11.91
C ALA A 175 3.59 -6.99 -12.57
N VAL A 176 2.27 -6.75 -12.55
CA VAL A 176 1.28 -7.59 -13.25
C VAL A 176 1.54 -7.71 -14.76
N LEU A 177 2.27 -6.76 -15.34
CA LEU A 177 2.61 -6.77 -16.77
C LEU A 177 3.71 -7.78 -17.11
N THR A 178 4.54 -8.18 -16.14
CA THR A 178 5.77 -8.96 -16.39
C THR A 178 5.95 -10.16 -15.48
N ASP A 179 5.26 -10.22 -14.33
CA ASP A 179 5.41 -11.28 -13.33
C ASP A 179 4.22 -12.24 -13.34
N GLU A 180 4.47 -13.50 -13.69
CA GLU A 180 3.43 -14.54 -13.78
C GLU A 180 2.81 -14.87 -12.41
N ASN A 181 3.52 -14.69 -11.29
CA ASN A 181 2.97 -14.92 -9.96
C ASN A 181 1.94 -13.84 -9.61
N VAL A 182 2.22 -12.58 -9.96
CA VAL A 182 1.26 -11.48 -9.80
C VAL A 182 0.03 -11.71 -10.69
N ARG A 183 0.22 -12.16 -11.93
CA ARG A 183 -0.87 -12.52 -12.85
C ARG A 183 -1.73 -13.67 -12.30
N MET A 184 -1.09 -14.68 -11.71
CA MET A 184 -1.77 -15.79 -11.06
C MET A 184 -2.56 -15.33 -9.84
N LEU A 185 -1.98 -14.46 -9.00
CA LEU A 185 -2.67 -13.83 -7.88
C LEU A 185 -3.92 -13.09 -8.35
N VAL A 186 -3.82 -12.24 -9.37
CA VAL A 186 -4.96 -11.51 -9.94
C VAL A 186 -6.04 -12.47 -10.40
N LYS A 187 -5.70 -13.57 -11.10
CA LYS A 187 -6.70 -14.57 -11.56
C LYS A 187 -7.44 -15.24 -10.40
N LYS A 188 -6.74 -15.58 -9.31
CA LYS A 188 -7.28 -16.29 -8.15
C LYS A 188 -8.05 -15.40 -7.19
N ALA A 189 -7.50 -14.26 -6.81
CA ALA A 189 -8.07 -13.39 -5.78
C ALA A 189 -9.46 -12.86 -6.20
N PRO A 190 -10.44 -12.78 -5.29
CA PRO A 190 -11.72 -12.14 -5.57
C PRO A 190 -11.56 -10.69 -6.00
N MET A 191 -12.37 -10.21 -6.96
CA MET A 191 -12.26 -8.83 -7.46
C MET A 191 -12.42 -7.79 -6.35
N GLU A 192 -13.27 -8.05 -5.37
CA GLU A 192 -13.51 -7.22 -4.19
C GLU A 192 -12.34 -7.15 -3.20
N LYS A 193 -11.26 -7.86 -3.48
CA LYS A 193 -10.03 -7.88 -2.68
C LYS A 193 -8.82 -7.28 -3.42
N LEU A 194 -9.01 -6.78 -4.64
CA LEU A 194 -7.96 -6.14 -5.42
C LEU A 194 -8.04 -4.62 -5.29
N ILE A 195 -6.89 -3.97 -5.14
CA ILE A 195 -6.70 -2.52 -5.16
C ILE A 195 -5.43 -2.21 -5.96
N LEU A 196 -5.21 -0.94 -6.32
CA LEU A 196 -4.06 -0.53 -7.14
C LEU A 196 -2.91 0.01 -6.30
N GLU A 197 -1.69 -0.11 -6.84
CA GLU A 197 -0.51 0.58 -6.33
C GLU A 197 0.48 0.91 -7.44
N THR A 198 1.40 1.85 -7.16
CA THR A 198 2.61 2.05 -7.97
C THR A 198 3.89 1.71 -7.22
N ASP A 199 3.86 1.77 -5.90
CA ASP A 199 5.01 1.75 -5.01
C ASP A 199 5.98 2.94 -5.25
N GLY A 200 5.50 3.95 -5.98
CA GLY A 200 6.22 5.17 -6.30
C GLY A 200 7.07 5.12 -7.55
N LEU A 201 7.62 6.29 -7.93
CA LEU A 201 8.40 6.44 -9.16
C LEU A 201 9.68 5.61 -9.16
N GLU A 202 10.33 5.46 -8.01
CA GLU A 202 11.57 4.71 -7.87
C GLU A 202 11.36 3.21 -8.12
N ALA A 203 10.23 2.66 -7.65
CA ALA A 203 9.85 1.28 -7.90
C ALA A 203 9.56 1.04 -9.40
N LEU A 204 8.89 1.98 -10.07
CA LEU A 204 8.69 1.94 -11.53
C LEU A 204 10.02 1.93 -12.29
N GLU A 205 10.95 2.82 -11.90
CA GLU A 205 12.28 2.88 -12.50
C GLU A 205 13.07 1.59 -12.26
N TRP A 206 12.96 1.02 -11.07
CA TRP A 206 13.59 -0.26 -10.73
C TRP A 206 13.03 -1.40 -11.56
N LEU A 207 11.70 -1.48 -11.71
CA LEU A 207 11.04 -2.57 -12.45
C LEU A 207 11.33 -2.51 -13.96
N PHE A 208 11.14 -1.34 -14.56
CA PHE A 208 11.20 -1.17 -16.02
C PHE A 208 12.56 -0.70 -16.56
N LYS A 209 13.52 -0.40 -15.68
CA LYS A 209 14.84 0.15 -16.04
C LYS A 209 14.74 1.42 -16.91
N LYS A 210 13.70 2.23 -16.65
CA LYS A 210 13.38 3.45 -17.40
C LYS A 210 12.90 4.51 -16.40
N LYS A 211 13.28 5.79 -16.64
CA LYS A 211 12.79 6.91 -15.84
C LYS A 211 11.31 7.18 -16.08
N TYR A 212 10.61 7.44 -14.98
CA TYR A 212 9.23 7.85 -14.94
C TYR A 212 9.09 9.23 -14.29
N LYS A 213 8.01 9.94 -14.63
CA LYS A 213 7.64 11.22 -14.04
C LYS A 213 6.26 11.09 -13.40
N ALA A 214 5.94 12.03 -12.52
CA ALA A 214 4.62 12.07 -11.89
C ALA A 214 3.46 12.10 -12.90
N ASP A 215 3.65 12.77 -14.04
CA ASP A 215 2.65 12.83 -15.12
C ASP A 215 2.40 11.44 -15.78
N ASP A 216 3.30 10.47 -15.61
CA ASP A 216 3.15 9.11 -16.17
C ASP A 216 2.30 8.20 -15.26
N LEU A 217 2.14 8.54 -13.96
CA LEU A 217 1.52 7.66 -12.95
C LEU A 217 0.10 7.23 -13.34
N ARG A 218 -0.71 8.15 -13.88
CA ARG A 218 -2.06 7.82 -14.31
C ARG A 218 -2.07 6.75 -15.40
N ALA A 219 -1.25 6.92 -16.41
CA ALA A 219 -1.16 5.95 -17.51
C ALA A 219 -0.68 4.58 -17.02
N VAL A 220 0.23 4.54 -16.04
CA VAL A 220 0.68 3.29 -15.40
C VAL A 220 -0.48 2.60 -14.70
N LEU A 221 -1.23 3.30 -13.85
CA LEU A 221 -2.38 2.73 -13.13
C LEU A 221 -3.50 2.29 -14.09
N GLU A 222 -3.79 3.07 -15.14
CA GLU A 222 -4.76 2.69 -16.17
C GLU A 222 -4.35 1.40 -16.88
N THR A 223 -3.05 1.25 -17.23
CA THR A 223 -2.52 0.00 -17.82
C THR A 223 -2.66 -1.19 -16.87
N VAL A 224 -2.46 -1.00 -15.57
CA VAL A 224 -2.68 -2.04 -14.56
C VAL A 224 -4.17 -2.42 -14.49
N CYS A 225 -5.09 -1.44 -14.52
CA CYS A 225 -6.53 -1.69 -14.58
C CYS A 225 -6.94 -2.50 -15.81
N GLU A 226 -6.40 -2.15 -16.98
CA GLU A 226 -6.65 -2.88 -18.24
C GLU A 226 -6.19 -4.33 -18.12
N GLU A 227 -5.00 -4.57 -17.55
CA GLU A 227 -4.49 -5.92 -17.35
C GLU A 227 -5.33 -6.73 -16.36
N ILE A 228 -5.78 -6.12 -15.25
CA ILE A 228 -6.71 -6.76 -14.30
C ILE A 228 -8.01 -7.13 -15.01
N SER A 229 -8.60 -6.21 -15.79
CA SER A 229 -9.82 -6.43 -16.57
C SER A 229 -9.67 -7.64 -17.50
N LEU A 230 -8.56 -7.72 -18.24
CA LEU A 230 -8.25 -8.83 -19.14
C LEU A 230 -8.09 -10.17 -18.37
N LEU A 231 -7.31 -10.19 -17.29
CA LEU A 231 -7.04 -11.39 -16.51
C LEU A 231 -8.29 -11.94 -15.80
N LYS A 232 -9.19 -11.04 -15.39
CA LYS A 232 -10.48 -11.38 -14.75
C LYS A 232 -11.58 -11.66 -15.75
N ASN A 233 -11.40 -11.29 -17.02
CA ASN A 233 -12.46 -11.31 -18.04
C ASN A 233 -13.71 -10.55 -17.58
N ILE A 234 -13.49 -9.35 -17.06
CA ILE A 234 -14.51 -8.41 -16.56
C ILE A 234 -14.40 -7.12 -17.38
N ASP A 235 -15.52 -6.45 -17.63
CA ASP A 235 -15.55 -5.16 -18.30
C ASP A 235 -14.67 -4.12 -17.58
N ILE A 236 -14.02 -3.25 -18.35
CA ILE A 236 -13.06 -2.28 -17.80
C ILE A 236 -13.74 -1.27 -16.87
N GLU A 237 -14.96 -0.82 -17.19
CA GLU A 237 -15.70 0.12 -16.33
C GLU A 237 -16.06 -0.54 -15.00
N VAL A 238 -16.50 -1.80 -15.01
CA VAL A 238 -16.77 -2.59 -13.80
C VAL A 238 -15.50 -2.81 -12.99
N THR A 239 -14.35 -2.96 -13.66
CA THR A 239 -13.04 -3.11 -13.00
C THR A 239 -12.68 -1.82 -12.26
N TYR A 240 -12.80 -0.65 -12.89
CA TYR A 240 -12.54 0.64 -12.25
C TYR A 240 -13.44 0.86 -11.02
N GLU A 241 -14.75 0.64 -11.18
CA GLU A 241 -15.71 0.79 -10.08
C GLU A 241 -15.38 -0.11 -8.88
N ALA A 242 -15.01 -1.36 -9.14
CA ALA A 242 -14.65 -2.31 -8.08
C ALA A 242 -13.38 -1.89 -7.34
N LEU A 243 -12.31 -1.52 -8.07
CA LEU A 243 -11.04 -1.08 -7.49
C LEU A 243 -11.20 0.20 -6.66
N GLN A 244 -11.98 1.17 -7.15
CA GLN A 244 -12.32 2.37 -6.43
C GLN A 244 -13.08 2.04 -5.14
N LYS A 245 -14.16 1.26 -5.22
CA LYS A 245 -14.99 0.86 -4.07
C LYS A 245 -14.19 0.11 -3.01
N ASN A 246 -13.28 -0.76 -3.42
CA ASN A 246 -12.42 -1.49 -2.49
C ASN A 246 -11.49 -0.54 -1.72
N SER A 247 -10.89 0.43 -2.42
CA SER A 247 -10.04 1.45 -1.81
C SER A 247 -10.81 2.34 -0.84
N GLU A 248 -11.99 2.82 -1.25
CA GLU A 248 -12.86 3.66 -0.41
C GLU A 248 -13.31 2.94 0.86
N LYS A 249 -13.63 1.65 0.76
CA LYS A 249 -13.99 0.82 1.91
C LYS A 249 -12.85 0.73 2.93
N LEU A 250 -11.62 0.50 2.50
CA LEU A 250 -10.45 0.43 3.37
C LEU A 250 -10.11 1.79 4.00
N LEU A 251 -10.28 2.87 3.26
CA LEU A 251 -10.09 4.24 3.73
C LEU A 251 -11.25 4.75 4.60
N LYS A 252 -12.31 3.94 4.78
CA LYS A 252 -13.52 4.31 5.54
C LYS A 252 -14.15 5.62 5.04
N ILE A 253 -14.17 5.79 3.71
CA ILE A 253 -14.84 6.90 3.04
C ILE A 253 -16.33 6.49 2.93
N ALA A 254 -17.18 7.25 3.64
CA ALA A 254 -18.64 7.06 3.58
C ALA A 254 -19.24 7.90 2.45
#